data_0c06640507963a74fb5c2df6899346b2
#
_entry.id   0c06640507963a74fb5c2df6899346b2
#
_cell.length_a   1.000
_cell.length_b   1.000
_cell.length_c   1.000
_cell.angle_alpha   90.00
_cell.angle_beta   90.00
_cell.angle_gamma   90.00
#
_symmetry.space_group_name_H-M   'P 1'
#
loop_
_entity.id
_entity.type
_entity.pdbx_description
1 polymer ?
#
loop_
_entity_poly.entity_id
_entity_poly.type
_entity_poly.pdbx_seq_one_letter_code
_entity_poly.pdbx_strand_id
1 'polypeptide(L)'
;IKHVYTSVNQNAIFSHCPFNIKKDKWGQETIAIDHFSVFRNFIRGSKTFGESKKLKKLITDTFPESDFEKLKATGKEVIVTVSNLSLHKTEYKSSNEETYADFCEWIWMSCNYIPFMSLAKKNGCEYADGGFGSLVPIKEAVDRGATEIDVIVLETEVTYYNNLPSTNVFSLLSNLHGYMMDRIEKQNIAIGKYAA
;
A
#
# COMPACT_ATOMS: atom_id res chain seq x y z
N ILE A 1 18.09 0.61 5.39
CA ILE A 1 16.78 1.30 5.23
C ILE A 1 16.97 2.68 4.61
N LYS A 2 17.75 3.61 5.20
CA LYS A 2 17.94 4.98 4.68
C LYS A 2 18.35 4.99 3.20
N HIS A 3 19.30 4.14 2.79
CA HIS A 3 19.77 4.06 1.39
C HIS A 3 18.63 3.65 0.43
N VAL A 4 17.76 2.73 0.81
CA VAL A 4 16.65 2.30 -0.02
C VAL A 4 15.71 3.49 -0.29
N TYR A 5 15.28 4.21 0.74
CA TYR A 5 14.39 5.36 0.59
C TYR A 5 14.98 6.52 -0.23
N THR A 6 16.30 6.66 -0.26
CA THR A 6 16.96 7.73 -1.02
C THR A 6 17.32 7.35 -2.46
N SER A 7 17.34 6.06 -2.81
CA SER A 7 17.74 5.55 -4.12
C SER A 7 16.60 4.95 -4.96
N VAL A 8 15.46 4.63 -4.34
CA VAL A 8 14.31 4.05 -5.03
C VAL A 8 13.61 5.11 -5.87
N ASN A 9 13.43 4.81 -7.15
CA ASN A 9 12.66 5.61 -8.08
C ASN A 9 11.50 4.80 -8.68
N GLN A 10 10.63 5.42 -9.45
CA GLN A 10 9.46 4.76 -10.06
C GLN A 10 9.85 3.53 -10.90
N ASN A 11 11.02 3.57 -11.57
CA ASN A 11 11.47 2.45 -12.41
C ASN A 11 11.90 1.23 -11.59
N ALA A 12 12.23 1.40 -10.31
CA ALA A 12 12.53 0.30 -9.39
C ALA A 12 11.25 -0.36 -8.84
N ILE A 13 10.13 0.35 -8.85
CA ILE A 13 8.83 -0.11 -8.33
C ILE A 13 7.98 -0.71 -9.45
N PHE A 14 7.80 0.06 -10.52
CA PHE A 14 6.88 -0.28 -11.59
C PHE A 14 7.56 -1.05 -12.73
N SER A 15 6.96 -2.17 -13.13
CA SER A 15 7.20 -2.77 -14.45
C SER A 15 6.43 -2.00 -15.53
N HIS A 16 5.30 -1.38 -15.14
CA HIS A 16 4.50 -0.50 -15.96
C HIS A 16 4.01 0.67 -15.10
N CYS A 17 4.60 1.84 -15.30
CA CYS A 17 4.26 3.03 -14.51
C CYS A 17 3.09 3.78 -15.14
N PRO A 18 2.01 4.05 -14.37
CA PRO A 18 0.87 4.80 -14.86
C PRO A 18 1.04 6.32 -14.75
N PHE A 19 2.18 6.79 -14.28
CA PHE A 19 2.43 8.19 -13.97
C PHE A 19 3.52 8.78 -14.86
N ASN A 20 3.31 10.03 -15.27
CA ASN A 20 4.33 10.90 -15.85
C ASN A 20 4.74 11.94 -14.83
N ILE A 21 6.06 12.12 -14.64
CA ILE A 21 6.60 13.23 -13.87
C ILE A 21 6.88 14.37 -14.85
N LYS A 22 6.25 15.50 -14.61
CA LYS A 22 6.51 16.75 -15.36
C LYS A 22 7.22 17.71 -14.40
N LYS A 23 8.29 18.34 -14.89
CA LYS A 23 8.91 19.49 -14.19
C LYS A 23 8.31 20.76 -14.77
N ASP A 24 7.86 21.62 -13.88
CA ASP A 24 7.44 22.96 -14.29
C ASP A 24 8.67 23.85 -14.55
N LYS A 25 8.42 25.08 -15.00
CA LYS A 25 9.47 26.06 -15.26
C LYS A 25 10.26 26.50 -14.01
N TRP A 26 9.78 26.13 -12.83
CA TRP A 26 10.41 26.41 -11.53
C TRP A 26 11.14 25.19 -10.96
N GLY A 27 11.17 24.06 -11.70
CA GLY A 27 11.81 22.82 -11.27
C GLY A 27 10.95 21.98 -10.31
N GLN A 28 9.71 22.39 -10.02
CA GLN A 28 8.79 21.58 -9.23
C GLN A 28 8.29 20.37 -10.02
N GLU A 29 8.38 19.21 -9.42
CA GLU A 29 7.89 17.96 -10.01
C GLU A 29 6.38 17.82 -9.75
N THR A 30 5.61 17.70 -10.81
CA THR A 30 4.20 17.36 -10.77
C THR A 30 3.98 15.97 -11.31
N ILE A 31 3.23 15.16 -10.58
CA ILE A 31 2.86 13.80 -10.97
C ILE A 31 1.50 13.85 -11.63
N ALA A 32 1.40 13.34 -12.83
CA ALA A 32 0.15 13.24 -13.58
C ALA A 32 -0.06 11.81 -14.08
N ILE A 33 -1.33 11.40 -14.21
CA ILE A 33 -1.66 10.11 -14.81
C ILE A 33 -1.35 10.15 -16.31
N ASP A 34 -0.65 9.14 -16.81
CA ASP A 34 -0.44 8.93 -18.25
C ASP A 34 -1.68 8.26 -18.86
N HIS A 35 -2.65 9.09 -19.24
CA HIS A 35 -3.92 8.62 -19.79
C HIS A 35 -3.75 7.73 -21.03
N PHE A 36 -2.72 7.99 -21.85
CA PHE A 36 -2.49 7.20 -23.07
C PHE A 36 -1.97 5.81 -22.71
N SER A 37 -1.01 5.71 -21.80
CA SER A 37 -0.50 4.43 -21.31
C SER A 37 -1.59 3.62 -20.60
N VAL A 38 -2.40 4.27 -19.76
CA VAL A 38 -3.53 3.65 -19.06
C VAL A 38 -4.53 3.10 -20.06
N PHE A 39 -4.95 3.92 -21.06
CA PHE A 39 -5.90 3.48 -22.08
C PHE A 39 -5.37 2.29 -22.91
N ARG A 40 -4.09 2.35 -23.33
CA ARG A 40 -3.44 1.23 -24.04
C ARG A 40 -3.46 -0.05 -23.22
N ASN A 41 -3.27 0.06 -21.90
CA ASN A 41 -3.29 -1.10 -21.00
C ASN A 41 -4.68 -1.70 -20.87
N PHE A 42 -5.73 -0.88 -20.81
CA PHE A 42 -7.10 -1.37 -20.83
C PHE A 42 -7.41 -2.15 -22.11
N ILE A 43 -7.01 -1.65 -23.27
CA ILE A 43 -7.19 -2.37 -24.55
C ILE A 43 -6.47 -3.72 -24.53
N ARG A 44 -5.33 -3.83 -23.82
CA ARG A 44 -4.57 -5.07 -23.64
C ARG A 44 -5.13 -6.01 -22.56
N GLY A 45 -6.28 -5.66 -21.96
CA GLY A 45 -6.94 -6.45 -20.93
C GLY A 45 -6.36 -6.29 -19.52
N SER A 46 -5.55 -5.25 -19.26
CA SER A 46 -5.08 -4.94 -17.91
C SER A 46 -6.23 -4.53 -17.01
N LYS A 47 -6.27 -5.04 -15.79
CA LYS A 47 -7.28 -4.68 -14.78
C LYS A 47 -6.88 -3.45 -13.96
N THR A 48 -5.63 -2.98 -14.08
CA THR A 48 -5.05 -1.88 -13.32
C THR A 48 -4.34 -0.88 -14.24
N PHE A 49 -4.16 0.34 -13.78
CA PHE A 49 -3.49 1.41 -14.54
C PHE A 49 -2.00 1.13 -14.71
N GLY A 50 -1.38 0.51 -13.69
CA GLY A 50 0.04 0.16 -13.68
C GLY A 50 0.32 -1.23 -13.11
N GLU A 51 1.56 -1.66 -13.17
CA GLU A 51 2.05 -2.92 -12.62
C GLU A 51 3.30 -2.72 -11.76
N SER A 52 3.28 -3.23 -10.53
CA SER A 52 4.32 -3.10 -9.51
C SER A 52 5.18 -4.37 -9.34
N LYS A 53 5.34 -5.18 -10.39
CA LYS A 53 6.08 -6.46 -10.28
C LYS A 53 7.54 -6.30 -9.83
N LYS A 54 8.18 -5.16 -10.17
CA LYS A 54 9.56 -4.90 -9.75
C LYS A 54 9.68 -4.64 -8.25
N LEU A 55 8.61 -4.11 -7.62
CA LEU A 55 8.56 -3.93 -6.18
C LEU A 55 8.74 -5.26 -5.43
N LYS A 56 8.19 -6.36 -5.96
CA LYS A 56 8.38 -7.69 -5.35
C LYS A 56 9.86 -8.08 -5.27
N LYS A 57 10.63 -7.82 -6.33
CA LYS A 57 12.08 -8.03 -6.33
C LYS A 57 12.80 -7.09 -5.37
N LEU A 58 12.43 -5.81 -5.34
CA LEU A 58 13.00 -4.83 -4.42
C LEU A 58 12.81 -5.26 -2.95
N ILE A 59 11.64 -5.79 -2.60
CA ILE A 59 11.36 -6.32 -1.26
C ILE A 59 12.32 -7.45 -0.91
N THR A 60 12.47 -8.45 -1.76
CA THR A 60 13.37 -9.59 -1.50
C THR A 60 14.85 -9.17 -1.47
N ASP A 61 15.25 -8.22 -2.30
CA ASP A 61 16.62 -7.68 -2.31
C ASP A 61 16.94 -6.86 -1.04
N THR A 62 15.92 -6.23 -0.45
CA THR A 62 16.06 -5.36 0.73
C THR A 62 15.89 -6.11 2.05
N PHE A 63 15.07 -7.14 2.06
CA PHE A 63 14.75 -7.98 3.21
C PHE A 63 15.09 -9.43 2.88
N PRO A 64 16.38 -9.83 3.00
CA PRO A 64 16.84 -11.18 2.70
C PRO A 64 16.36 -12.20 3.76
N GLU A 65 16.32 -13.48 3.37
CA GLU A 65 15.88 -14.57 4.24
C GLU A 65 16.65 -14.63 5.56
N SER A 66 17.95 -14.30 5.52
CA SER A 66 18.76 -14.22 6.74
C SER A 66 18.24 -13.23 7.78
N ASP A 67 17.62 -12.13 7.34
CA ASP A 67 17.06 -11.13 8.24
C ASP A 67 15.67 -11.55 8.73
N PHE A 68 14.92 -12.30 7.93
CA PHE A 68 13.66 -12.93 8.34
C PHE A 68 13.91 -13.98 9.43
N GLU A 69 14.95 -14.83 9.29
CA GLU A 69 15.33 -15.81 10.32
C GLU A 69 15.81 -15.14 11.61
N LYS A 70 16.58 -14.05 11.49
CA LYS A 70 16.95 -13.24 12.67
C LYS A 70 15.72 -12.66 13.36
N LEU A 71 14.75 -12.12 12.60
CA LEU A 71 13.49 -11.61 13.14
C LEU A 71 12.79 -12.70 13.98
N LYS A 72 12.60 -13.89 13.42
CA LYS A 72 12.00 -15.03 14.15
C LYS A 72 12.78 -15.40 15.42
N ALA A 73 14.11 -15.40 15.36
CA ALA A 73 14.97 -15.71 16.50
C ALA A 73 14.85 -14.68 17.64
N THR A 74 14.42 -13.44 17.37
CA THR A 74 14.20 -12.42 18.42
C THR A 74 12.90 -12.61 19.19
N GLY A 75 12.01 -13.49 18.75
CA GLY A 75 10.65 -13.64 19.29
C GLY A 75 9.72 -12.47 18.95
N LYS A 76 10.16 -11.52 18.10
CA LYS A 76 9.32 -10.42 17.62
C LYS A 76 8.45 -10.89 16.45
N GLU A 77 7.24 -10.41 16.41
CA GLU A 77 6.28 -10.68 15.35
C GLU A 77 6.09 -9.43 14.47
N VAL A 78 6.09 -9.63 13.18
CA VAL A 78 5.69 -8.59 12.20
C VAL A 78 4.39 -9.03 11.54
N ILE A 79 3.41 -8.15 11.56
CA ILE A 79 2.09 -8.38 10.96
C ILE A 79 1.96 -7.52 9.71
N VAL A 80 1.54 -8.14 8.63
CA VAL A 80 1.23 -7.48 7.37
C VAL A 80 -0.28 -7.49 7.14
N THR A 81 -0.86 -6.32 6.89
CA THR A 81 -2.29 -6.18 6.60
C THR A 81 -2.51 -6.28 5.09
N VAL A 82 -3.49 -7.06 4.65
CA VAL A 82 -3.93 -7.15 3.25
C VAL A 82 -5.44 -7.11 3.15
N SER A 83 -5.95 -6.51 2.07
CA SER A 83 -7.38 -6.48 1.77
C SER A 83 -7.73 -7.60 0.79
N ASN A 84 -8.49 -8.60 1.24
CA ASN A 84 -9.03 -9.65 0.41
C ASN A 84 -10.31 -9.15 -0.28
N LEU A 85 -10.20 -8.79 -1.55
CA LEU A 85 -11.31 -8.25 -2.34
C LEU A 85 -12.35 -9.31 -2.69
N SER A 86 -11.93 -10.56 -2.82
CA SER A 86 -12.84 -11.67 -3.15
C SER A 86 -13.77 -12.02 -1.99
N LEU A 87 -13.29 -11.90 -0.77
CA LEU A 87 -14.05 -12.23 0.45
C LEU A 87 -14.53 -10.98 1.21
N HIS A 88 -14.22 -9.78 0.72
CA HIS A 88 -14.55 -8.49 1.33
C HIS A 88 -14.12 -8.42 2.81
N LYS A 89 -12.89 -8.83 3.10
CA LYS A 89 -12.35 -8.81 4.46
C LYS A 89 -10.88 -8.35 4.51
N THR A 90 -10.50 -7.78 5.64
CA THR A 90 -9.11 -7.54 5.98
C THR A 90 -8.50 -8.82 6.54
N GLU A 91 -7.29 -9.15 6.11
CA GLU A 91 -6.52 -10.27 6.63
C GLU A 91 -5.18 -9.79 7.17
N TYR A 92 -4.72 -10.44 8.24
CA TYR A 92 -3.46 -10.14 8.93
C TYR A 92 -2.54 -11.34 8.80
N LYS A 93 -1.35 -11.13 8.24
CA LYS A 93 -0.38 -12.18 7.93
C LYS A 93 0.82 -12.03 8.83
N SER A 94 1.08 -13.06 9.63
CA SER A 94 2.14 -13.06 10.64
C SER A 94 3.44 -13.63 10.09
N SER A 95 4.57 -12.96 10.41
CA SER A 95 5.90 -13.51 10.14
C SER A 95 6.15 -14.86 10.83
N ASN A 96 5.43 -15.16 11.93
CA ASN A 96 5.58 -16.40 12.66
C ASN A 96 4.85 -17.58 12.01
N GLU A 97 3.81 -17.29 11.20
CA GLU A 97 2.95 -18.31 10.57
C GLU A 97 3.33 -18.58 9.12
N GLU A 98 4.02 -17.65 8.47
CA GLU A 98 4.31 -17.70 7.04
C GLU A 98 5.74 -18.17 6.77
N THR A 99 5.97 -18.72 5.58
CA THR A 99 7.33 -18.92 5.06
C THR A 99 7.93 -17.58 4.62
N TYR A 100 9.25 -17.48 4.50
CA TYR A 100 9.92 -16.28 3.98
C TYR A 100 9.35 -15.84 2.62
N ALA A 101 9.20 -16.78 1.70
CA ALA A 101 8.70 -16.49 0.35
C ALA A 101 7.25 -15.97 0.37
N ASP A 102 6.38 -16.60 1.16
CA ASP A 102 4.99 -16.16 1.32
C ASP A 102 4.91 -14.81 2.04
N PHE A 103 5.72 -14.61 3.07
CA PHE A 103 5.73 -13.35 3.81
C PHE A 103 6.17 -12.16 2.94
N CYS A 104 7.22 -12.32 2.13
CA CYS A 104 7.62 -11.31 1.14
C CYS A 104 6.52 -11.05 0.10
N GLU A 105 5.78 -12.08 -0.29
CA GLU A 105 4.65 -11.93 -1.18
C GLU A 105 3.50 -11.16 -0.53
N TRP A 106 3.19 -11.43 0.75
CA TRP A 106 2.20 -10.67 1.51
C TRP A 106 2.60 -9.21 1.71
N ILE A 107 3.90 -8.91 1.97
CA ILE A 107 4.42 -7.53 2.00
C ILE A 107 4.16 -6.85 0.65
N TRP A 108 4.47 -7.52 -0.47
CA TRP A 108 4.21 -6.98 -1.79
C TRP A 108 2.72 -6.73 -2.04
N MET A 109 1.84 -7.64 -1.64
CA MET A 109 0.39 -7.47 -1.76
C MET A 109 -0.13 -6.29 -0.94
N SER A 110 0.39 -6.13 0.28
CA SER A 110 0.07 -5.03 1.18
C SER A 110 0.48 -3.66 0.63
N CYS A 111 1.43 -3.60 -0.28
CA CYS A 111 1.86 -2.36 -0.92
C CYS A 111 1.12 -2.03 -2.22
N ASN A 112 0.23 -2.91 -2.68
CA ASN A 112 -0.43 -2.75 -3.98
C ASN A 112 -1.67 -1.86 -3.90
N TYR A 113 -1.43 -0.56 -4.04
CA TYR A 113 -2.46 0.47 -4.05
C TYR A 113 -3.21 0.50 -5.40
N ILE A 114 -4.33 -0.20 -5.48
CA ILE A 114 -5.16 -0.24 -6.69
C ILE A 114 -5.97 1.06 -6.85
N PRO A 115 -6.29 1.49 -8.08
CA PRO A 115 -5.99 0.85 -9.37
C PRO A 115 -4.60 1.18 -9.96
N PHE A 116 -3.73 1.89 -9.23
CA PHE A 116 -2.45 2.39 -9.74
C PHE A 116 -1.34 1.33 -9.76
N MET A 117 -1.46 0.29 -8.95
CA MET A 117 -0.51 -0.80 -8.82
C MET A 117 -1.15 -2.15 -9.17
N SER A 118 -0.39 -3.23 -9.08
CA SER A 118 -0.85 -4.57 -9.47
C SER A 118 -2.00 -5.07 -8.60
N LEU A 119 -3.01 -5.65 -9.23
CA LEU A 119 -3.96 -6.50 -8.54
C LEU A 119 -3.32 -7.88 -8.30
N ALA A 120 -3.08 -8.21 -7.05
CA ALA A 120 -2.46 -9.48 -6.69
C ALA A 120 -3.46 -10.63 -6.65
N LYS A 121 -2.98 -11.85 -6.92
CA LYS A 121 -3.79 -13.08 -6.84
C LYS A 121 -3.04 -14.15 -6.08
N LYS A 122 -3.68 -14.76 -5.09
CA LYS A 122 -3.16 -15.89 -4.32
C LYS A 122 -4.30 -16.77 -3.84
N ASN A 123 -4.14 -18.09 -3.93
CA ASN A 123 -5.11 -19.07 -3.46
C ASN A 123 -6.55 -18.84 -3.99
N GLY A 124 -6.70 -18.42 -5.25
CA GLY A 124 -8.00 -18.16 -5.89
C GLY A 124 -8.64 -16.82 -5.50
N CYS A 125 -8.04 -16.04 -4.61
CA CYS A 125 -8.54 -14.72 -4.19
C CYS A 125 -7.73 -13.59 -4.81
N GLU A 126 -8.37 -12.42 -4.92
CA GLU A 126 -7.75 -11.16 -5.33
C GLU A 126 -7.45 -10.30 -4.10
N TYR A 127 -6.23 -9.74 -4.06
CA TYR A 127 -5.72 -8.97 -2.92
C TYR A 127 -5.21 -7.60 -3.36
N ALA A 128 -5.33 -6.65 -2.44
CA ALA A 128 -4.85 -5.28 -2.59
C ALA A 128 -4.24 -4.78 -1.27
N ASP A 129 -3.79 -3.54 -1.28
CA ASP A 129 -3.23 -2.82 -0.13
C ASP A 129 -4.10 -2.99 1.12
N GLY A 130 -3.45 -3.26 2.25
CA GLY A 130 -4.12 -3.44 3.53
C GLY A 130 -4.84 -2.19 4.03
N GLY A 131 -4.38 -1.03 3.61
CA GLY A 131 -4.98 0.25 3.96
C GLY A 131 -6.43 0.43 3.51
N PHE A 132 -6.88 -0.30 2.46
CA PHE A 132 -8.28 -0.29 2.06
C PHE A 132 -9.23 -0.87 3.12
N GLY A 133 -8.74 -1.76 3.97
CA GLY A 133 -9.52 -2.37 5.04
C GLY A 133 -9.15 -1.86 6.44
N SER A 134 -7.86 -1.69 6.69
CA SER A 134 -7.34 -1.21 7.98
C SER A 134 -5.99 -0.51 7.77
N LEU A 135 -6.02 0.81 7.67
CA LEU A 135 -4.83 1.63 7.47
C LEU A 135 -3.98 1.69 8.75
N VAL A 136 -4.64 1.75 9.91
CA VAL A 136 -3.99 1.77 11.23
C VAL A 136 -4.58 0.63 12.07
N PRO A 137 -3.95 -0.56 12.10
CA PRO A 137 -4.55 -1.78 12.68
C PRO A 137 -4.38 -1.87 14.21
N ILE A 138 -4.75 -0.82 14.96
CA ILE A 138 -4.65 -0.77 16.43
C ILE A 138 -5.45 -1.93 17.07
N LYS A 139 -6.68 -2.15 16.56
CA LYS A 139 -7.53 -3.22 17.09
C LYS A 139 -6.86 -4.58 16.99
N GLU A 140 -6.20 -4.89 15.88
CA GLU A 140 -5.46 -6.16 15.73
C GLU A 140 -4.31 -6.29 16.73
N ALA A 141 -3.60 -5.21 17.03
CA ALA A 141 -2.56 -5.21 18.05
C ALA A 141 -3.13 -5.50 19.45
N VAL A 142 -4.26 -4.88 19.80
CA VAL A 142 -4.98 -5.15 21.06
C VAL A 142 -5.46 -6.60 21.12
N ASP A 143 -6.10 -7.10 20.07
CA ASP A 143 -6.59 -8.48 19.99
C ASP A 143 -5.46 -9.52 20.13
N ARG A 144 -4.22 -9.15 19.75
CA ARG A 144 -3.00 -9.97 19.96
C ARG A 144 -2.32 -9.75 21.30
N GLY A 145 -2.93 -8.96 22.18
CA GLY A 145 -2.46 -8.79 23.57
C GLY A 145 -1.47 -7.64 23.77
N ALA A 146 -1.36 -6.69 22.85
CA ALA A 146 -0.55 -5.49 23.08
C ALA A 146 -1.17 -4.65 24.21
N THR A 147 -0.35 -4.29 25.20
CA THR A 147 -0.73 -3.43 26.34
C THR A 147 -0.31 -1.97 26.14
N GLU A 148 0.67 -1.76 25.27
CA GLU A 148 1.15 -0.43 24.88
C GLU A 148 1.28 -0.40 23.35
N ILE A 149 0.84 0.67 22.71
CA ILE A 149 0.82 0.79 21.26
C ILE A 149 1.32 2.17 20.85
N ASP A 150 2.44 2.20 20.13
CA ASP A 150 2.93 3.39 19.45
C ASP A 150 2.39 3.41 18.01
N VAL A 151 1.70 4.49 17.65
CA VAL A 151 1.13 4.67 16.31
C VAL A 151 1.93 5.73 15.56
N ILE A 152 2.55 5.32 14.44
CA ILE A 152 3.25 6.24 13.53
C ILE A 152 2.32 6.55 12.36
N VAL A 153 1.82 7.77 12.31
CA VAL A 153 1.00 8.31 11.22
C VAL A 153 1.88 9.24 10.38
N LEU A 154 1.94 8.98 9.08
CA LEU A 154 2.79 9.74 8.15
C LEU A 154 2.11 11.00 7.60
N GLU A 155 0.79 11.10 7.74
CA GLU A 155 0.04 12.29 7.35
C GLU A 155 0.04 13.31 8.49
N THR A 156 0.34 14.56 8.15
CA THR A 156 0.11 15.69 9.07
C THR A 156 -1.38 15.98 9.15
N GLU A 157 -1.88 16.43 10.31
CA GLU A 157 -3.24 16.98 10.43
C GLU A 157 -3.37 18.19 9.49
N VAL A 158 -3.79 17.93 8.27
CA VAL A 158 -4.14 18.98 7.32
C VAL A 158 -5.56 19.42 7.63
N THR A 159 -5.70 20.55 8.31
CA THR A 159 -6.99 21.09 8.72
C THR A 159 -7.85 21.56 7.53
N TYR A 160 -7.24 21.78 6.36
CA TYR A 160 -7.93 22.25 5.17
C TYR A 160 -7.38 21.56 3.92
N TYR A 161 -8.16 20.64 3.35
CA TYR A 161 -7.96 20.17 1.98
C TYR A 161 -8.55 21.19 1.01
N ASN A 162 -7.73 22.04 0.42
CA ASN A 162 -8.16 22.88 -0.68
C ASN A 162 -8.01 22.12 -2.00
N ASN A 163 -8.79 21.05 -2.15
CA ASN A 163 -8.79 20.28 -3.38
C ASN A 163 -9.40 21.12 -4.51
N LEU A 164 -8.64 21.25 -5.59
CA LEU A 164 -9.18 21.83 -6.83
C LEU A 164 -10.39 21.00 -7.29
N PRO A 165 -11.41 21.66 -7.89
CA PRO A 165 -12.57 20.93 -8.42
C PRO A 165 -12.14 19.84 -9.41
N SER A 166 -12.84 18.71 -9.38
CA SER A 166 -12.59 17.62 -10.31
C SER A 166 -12.87 18.06 -11.74
N THR A 167 -11.90 17.94 -12.62
CA THR A 167 -11.97 18.37 -14.02
C THR A 167 -12.40 17.26 -14.99
N ASN A 168 -12.34 16.01 -14.55
CA ASN A 168 -12.73 14.84 -15.34
C ASN A 168 -13.05 13.66 -14.42
N VAL A 169 -13.54 12.56 -15.00
CA VAL A 169 -13.95 11.34 -14.26
C VAL A 169 -12.79 10.76 -13.46
N PHE A 170 -11.56 10.76 -13.99
CA PHE A 170 -10.40 10.22 -13.28
C PHE A 170 -10.03 11.06 -12.04
N SER A 171 -10.08 12.40 -12.17
CA SER A 171 -9.83 13.28 -11.02
C SER A 171 -10.94 13.15 -9.96
N LEU A 172 -12.21 12.95 -10.39
CA LEU A 172 -13.33 12.70 -9.49
C LEU A 172 -13.13 11.38 -8.72
N LEU A 173 -12.79 10.29 -9.42
CA LEU A 173 -12.52 8.99 -8.77
C LEU A 173 -11.33 9.07 -7.82
N SER A 174 -10.27 9.78 -8.19
CA SER A 174 -9.11 9.99 -7.32
C SER A 174 -9.47 10.76 -6.07
N ASN A 175 -10.26 11.84 -6.18
CA ASN A 175 -10.72 12.62 -5.03
C ASN A 175 -11.64 11.80 -4.12
N LEU A 176 -12.57 11.01 -4.69
CA LEU A 176 -13.43 10.11 -3.93
C LEU A 176 -12.61 9.06 -3.18
N HIS A 177 -11.61 8.49 -3.87
CA HIS A 177 -10.73 7.49 -3.29
C HIS A 177 -9.93 8.07 -2.11
N GLY A 178 -9.32 9.26 -2.27
CA GLY A 178 -8.63 9.97 -1.20
C GLY A 178 -9.54 10.24 0.00
N TYR A 179 -10.78 10.69 -0.26
CA TYR A 179 -11.77 10.88 0.80
C TYR A 179 -12.07 9.58 1.57
N MET A 180 -12.23 8.47 0.85
CA MET A 180 -12.50 7.17 1.48
C MET A 180 -11.33 6.72 2.37
N MET A 181 -10.08 6.89 1.90
CA MET A 181 -8.88 6.52 2.66
C MET A 181 -8.74 7.37 3.94
N ASP A 182 -8.93 8.68 3.86
CA ASP A 182 -8.95 9.56 5.04
C ASP A 182 -10.02 9.15 6.07
N ARG A 183 -11.20 8.74 5.59
CA ARG A 183 -12.27 8.25 6.47
C ARG A 183 -11.91 6.93 7.15
N ILE A 184 -11.30 5.99 6.42
CA ILE A 184 -10.85 4.70 6.96
C ILE A 184 -9.80 4.93 8.06
N GLU A 185 -8.81 5.80 7.82
CA GLU A 185 -7.78 6.14 8.80
C GLU A 185 -8.39 6.69 10.09
N LYS A 186 -9.21 7.73 9.99
CA LYS A 186 -9.87 8.37 11.14
C LYS A 186 -10.74 7.39 11.91
N GLN A 187 -11.46 6.51 11.20
CA GLN A 187 -12.26 5.46 11.83
C GLN A 187 -11.41 4.42 12.55
N ASN A 188 -10.31 3.96 11.95
CA ASN A 188 -9.41 3.00 12.59
C ASN A 188 -8.79 3.56 13.87
N ILE A 189 -8.34 4.83 13.85
CA ILE A 189 -7.81 5.49 15.05
C ILE A 189 -8.88 5.62 16.13
N ALA A 190 -10.10 6.02 15.76
CA ALA A 190 -11.21 6.14 16.71
C ALA A 190 -11.56 4.79 17.34
N ILE A 191 -11.73 3.74 16.52
CA ILE A 191 -12.01 2.37 16.99
C ILE A 191 -10.87 1.88 17.90
N GLY A 192 -9.62 2.12 17.51
CA GLY A 192 -8.46 1.74 18.32
C GLY A 192 -8.47 2.39 19.71
N LYS A 193 -8.83 3.67 19.81
CA LYS A 193 -8.96 4.39 21.09
C LYS A 193 -10.08 3.84 21.99
N TYR A 194 -11.11 3.21 21.43
CA TYR A 194 -12.17 2.58 22.21
C TYR A 194 -11.89 1.12 22.55
N ALA A 195 -10.96 0.49 21.84
CA ALA A 195 -10.58 -0.91 22.06
C ALA A 195 -9.45 -1.06 23.08
N ALA A 196 -8.67 0.00 23.31
CA ALA A 196 -7.58 0.07 24.30
C ALA A 196 -8.08 0.54 25.66
#